data_03cb642fd28a6a2b150e767110ed2b81
#
_entry.id   03cb642fd28a6a2b150e767110ed2b81
#
_cell.length_a   1.000
_cell.length_b   1.000
_cell.length_c   1.000
_cell.angle_alpha   90.00
_cell.angle_beta   90.00
_cell.angle_gamma   90.00
#
_symmetry.space_group_name_H-M   'P 1'
#
loop_
_entity.id
_entity.type
_entity.pdbx_description
1 polymer ?
#
loop_
_entity_poly.entity_id
_entity_poly.type
_entity_poly.pdbx_seq_one_letter_code
_entity_poly.pdbx_strand_id
1 'polypeptide(L)'
;AGIGAWNYPIQIALWKSAPALAAGNAMIFKPSEVTPLTALKLAEIYSEAGLPDGVFNVLPGIGAETGQYLTEHPDIAKISFTGGVASGKKVMANSAASSLKEVTMELGGKSPLIIADDADLDLAADIAMMANFYSSGQVCTNGTRVFVPAKQKAEFEHKILERVARIRAGDLFADDTNFGPLVSFPHRDNVLRYIESGKREGARLLCGGEALKGDGFDNGAWVAPTVFTDCSDEMTIVREEIFGPVMSILSYADEAEVIRRANATEYGLAAGVVTPNLNRAHRIIHQLEAGICWINSWGESPAEMPVGGYKHSGIGRENGVMTLQSYTQ
;
A
#
# COMPACT_ATOMS: atom_id res chain seq x y z
N ALA A 1 -21.69 2.43 4.16
CA ALA A 1 -20.76 3.54 4.39
C ALA A 1 -19.36 3.18 3.91
N GLY A 2 -18.57 4.17 3.55
CA GLY A 2 -17.16 4.03 3.21
C GLY A 2 -16.26 4.69 4.26
N ILE A 3 -15.14 4.05 4.60
CA ILE A 3 -14.14 4.59 5.51
C ILE A 3 -12.80 4.56 4.79
N GLY A 4 -12.21 5.73 4.56
CA GLY A 4 -11.03 5.91 3.73
C GLY A 4 -9.72 6.04 4.52
N ALA A 5 -8.62 5.60 3.89
CA ALA A 5 -7.27 5.83 4.37
C ALA A 5 -6.73 7.18 3.87
N TRP A 6 -5.58 7.57 4.41
CA TRP A 6 -4.99 8.89 4.20
C TRP A 6 -4.01 8.99 3.01
N ASN A 7 -3.53 7.86 2.50
CA ASN A 7 -2.45 7.86 1.49
C ASN A 7 -2.93 8.16 0.05
N TYR A 8 -4.15 7.76 -0.31
CA TYR A 8 -4.80 8.06 -1.60
C TYR A 8 -6.24 8.55 -1.38
N PRO A 9 -6.44 9.71 -0.73
CA PRO A 9 -7.74 10.09 -0.17
C PRO A 9 -8.84 10.24 -1.22
N ILE A 10 -8.58 10.87 -2.37
CA ILE A 10 -9.58 11.04 -3.44
C ILE A 10 -9.85 9.72 -4.17
N GLN A 11 -8.82 8.93 -4.45
CA GLN A 11 -8.95 7.65 -5.14
C GLN A 11 -9.77 6.66 -4.30
N ILE A 12 -9.49 6.57 -3.00
CA ILE A 12 -10.24 5.69 -2.09
C ILE A 12 -11.69 6.15 -1.95
N ALA A 13 -11.95 7.46 -1.93
CA ALA A 13 -13.31 7.99 -1.93
C ALA A 13 -14.06 7.56 -3.20
N LEU A 14 -13.41 7.64 -4.37
CA LEU A 14 -13.99 7.22 -5.65
C LEU A 14 -14.18 5.71 -5.74
N TRP A 15 -13.24 4.90 -5.28
CA TRP A 15 -13.38 3.44 -5.25
C TRP A 15 -14.65 2.98 -4.54
N LYS A 16 -15.05 3.72 -3.50
CA LYS A 16 -16.21 3.38 -2.68
C LYS A 16 -17.48 4.07 -3.16
N SER A 17 -17.41 5.35 -3.55
CA SER A 17 -18.58 6.11 -3.94
C SER A 17 -19.07 5.78 -5.35
N ALA A 18 -18.18 5.60 -6.32
CA ALA A 18 -18.59 5.34 -7.69
C ALA A 18 -19.45 4.05 -7.83
N PRO A 19 -19.04 2.88 -7.32
CA PRO A 19 -19.87 1.69 -7.40
C PRO A 19 -21.13 1.79 -6.55
N ALA A 20 -21.08 2.44 -5.38
CA ALA A 20 -22.26 2.63 -4.54
C ALA A 20 -23.33 3.45 -5.25
N LEU A 21 -22.94 4.58 -5.85
CA LEU A 21 -23.85 5.46 -6.59
C LEU A 21 -24.34 4.81 -7.90
N ALA A 22 -23.46 4.11 -8.63
CA ALA A 22 -23.83 3.38 -9.84
C ALA A 22 -24.85 2.27 -9.58
N ALA A 23 -24.80 1.66 -8.40
CA ALA A 23 -25.79 0.67 -7.95
C ALA A 23 -27.07 1.29 -7.33
N GLY A 24 -27.22 2.63 -7.35
CA GLY A 24 -28.38 3.34 -6.82
C GLY A 24 -28.43 3.50 -5.30
N ASN A 25 -27.33 3.30 -4.60
CA ASN A 25 -27.27 3.43 -3.15
C ASN A 25 -26.98 4.88 -2.73
N ALA A 26 -27.47 5.26 -1.54
CA ALA A 26 -26.95 6.40 -0.81
C ALA A 26 -25.70 5.99 -0.02
N MET A 27 -24.75 6.92 0.15
CA MET A 27 -23.48 6.65 0.79
C MET A 27 -23.08 7.74 1.80
N ILE A 28 -22.59 7.31 2.96
CA ILE A 28 -21.84 8.13 3.90
C ILE A 28 -20.35 7.76 3.74
N PHE A 29 -19.49 8.74 3.49
CA PHE A 29 -18.06 8.54 3.40
C PHE A 29 -17.34 9.27 4.52
N LYS A 30 -16.58 8.52 5.32
CA LYS A 30 -15.67 9.06 6.33
C LYS A 30 -14.25 9.06 5.80
N PRO A 31 -13.68 10.22 5.42
CA PRO A 31 -12.27 10.31 5.08
C PRO A 31 -11.37 10.12 6.30
N SER A 32 -10.08 9.87 6.08
CA SER A 32 -9.11 10.01 7.18
C SER A 32 -9.10 11.43 7.72
N GLU A 33 -8.98 11.57 9.03
CA GLU A 33 -8.92 12.86 9.74
C GLU A 33 -7.74 13.75 9.31
N VAL A 34 -6.66 13.14 8.80
CA VAL A 34 -5.47 13.88 8.37
C VAL A 34 -5.50 14.31 6.90
N THR A 35 -6.44 13.77 6.09
CA THR A 35 -6.55 14.09 4.66
C THR A 35 -8.02 14.21 4.19
N PRO A 36 -8.86 15.06 4.83
CA PRO A 36 -10.29 15.09 4.53
C PRO A 36 -10.65 15.96 3.30
N LEU A 37 -9.79 16.90 2.90
CA LEU A 37 -10.15 18.00 2.00
C LEU A 37 -10.61 17.53 0.61
N THR A 38 -9.94 16.53 0.04
CA THR A 38 -10.30 16.03 -1.30
C THR A 38 -11.63 15.29 -1.32
N ALA A 39 -12.03 14.65 -0.21
CA ALA A 39 -13.34 14.03 -0.10
C ALA A 39 -14.47 15.08 0.01
N LEU A 40 -14.21 16.18 0.75
CA LEU A 40 -15.13 17.31 0.80
C LEU A 40 -15.32 17.95 -0.57
N LYS A 41 -14.20 18.17 -1.29
CA LYS A 41 -14.28 18.70 -2.66
C LYS A 41 -15.00 17.74 -3.63
N LEU A 42 -14.86 16.44 -3.45
CA LEU A 42 -15.61 15.45 -4.23
C LEU A 42 -17.13 15.58 -4.00
N ALA A 43 -17.57 15.83 -2.75
CA ALA A 43 -18.99 16.05 -2.45
C ALA A 43 -19.53 17.30 -3.14
N GLU A 44 -18.77 18.40 -3.15
CA GLU A 44 -19.12 19.61 -3.90
C GLU A 44 -19.28 19.32 -5.40
N ILE A 45 -18.31 18.59 -6.00
CA ILE A 45 -18.34 18.21 -7.41
C ILE A 45 -19.58 17.34 -7.72
N TYR A 46 -19.92 16.39 -6.87
CA TYR A 46 -21.12 15.58 -7.06
C TYR A 46 -22.40 16.42 -6.99
N SER A 47 -22.49 17.37 -6.08
CA SER A 47 -23.64 18.30 -6.00
C SER A 47 -23.73 19.21 -7.23
N GLU A 48 -22.60 19.79 -7.68
CA GLU A 48 -22.52 20.59 -8.91
C GLU A 48 -22.91 19.78 -10.18
N ALA A 49 -22.59 18.47 -10.18
CA ALA A 49 -22.98 17.56 -11.26
C ALA A 49 -24.48 17.14 -11.21
N GLY A 50 -25.23 17.58 -10.23
CA GLY A 50 -26.66 17.30 -10.11
C GLY A 50 -27.00 16.03 -9.33
N LEU A 51 -26.06 15.48 -8.55
CA LEU A 51 -26.39 14.38 -7.62
C LEU A 51 -27.40 14.91 -6.57
N PRO A 52 -28.54 14.23 -6.34
CA PRO A 52 -29.52 14.69 -5.37
C PRO A 52 -28.96 14.81 -3.94
N ASP A 53 -29.45 15.78 -3.18
CA ASP A 53 -29.06 15.97 -1.79
C ASP A 53 -29.29 14.71 -0.96
N GLY A 54 -28.34 14.40 -0.06
CA GLY A 54 -28.40 13.24 0.83
C GLY A 54 -27.94 11.92 0.21
N VAL A 55 -27.70 11.86 -1.11
CA VAL A 55 -27.22 10.61 -1.76
C VAL A 55 -25.74 10.36 -1.48
N PHE A 56 -24.90 11.39 -1.45
CA PHE A 56 -23.50 11.28 -1.02
C PHE A 56 -23.20 12.29 0.09
N ASN A 57 -22.76 11.81 1.24
CA ASN A 57 -22.50 12.62 2.43
C ASN A 57 -21.09 12.36 2.94
N VAL A 58 -20.29 13.41 3.12
CA VAL A 58 -18.96 13.30 3.72
C VAL A 58 -19.05 13.68 5.20
N LEU A 59 -18.62 12.75 6.06
CA LEU A 59 -18.66 12.91 7.51
C LEU A 59 -17.22 12.87 8.07
N PRO A 60 -16.54 14.03 8.21
CA PRO A 60 -15.23 14.09 8.85
C PRO A 60 -15.30 13.70 10.33
N GLY A 61 -14.21 13.19 10.86
CA GLY A 61 -14.11 12.79 12.25
C GLY A 61 -13.03 11.74 12.48
N ILE A 62 -12.68 11.49 13.73
CA ILE A 62 -11.67 10.52 14.09
C ILE A 62 -12.17 9.07 13.97
N GLY A 63 -11.26 8.16 13.63
CA GLY A 63 -11.61 6.76 13.39
C GLY A 63 -12.26 6.06 14.58
N ALA A 64 -11.78 6.35 15.81
CA ALA A 64 -12.24 5.73 17.05
C ALA A 64 -13.66 6.20 17.50
N GLU A 65 -14.16 7.30 16.95
CA GLU A 65 -15.50 7.82 17.26
C GLU A 65 -16.40 7.67 16.04
N THR A 66 -16.24 8.55 15.04
CA THR A 66 -17.09 8.57 13.86
C THR A 66 -17.02 7.26 13.08
N GLY A 67 -15.81 6.69 12.91
CA GLY A 67 -15.63 5.41 12.23
C GLY A 67 -16.29 4.27 12.99
N GLN A 68 -16.12 4.20 14.29
CA GLN A 68 -16.77 3.19 15.13
C GLN A 68 -18.29 3.32 15.06
N TYR A 69 -18.83 4.53 15.23
CA TYR A 69 -20.27 4.76 15.15
C TYR A 69 -20.88 4.26 13.83
N LEU A 70 -20.23 4.53 12.69
CA LEU A 70 -20.69 4.04 11.39
C LEU A 70 -20.67 2.51 11.31
N THR A 71 -19.65 1.85 11.89
CA THR A 71 -19.55 0.38 11.85
C THR A 71 -20.60 -0.30 12.75
N GLU A 72 -21.03 0.36 13.81
CA GLU A 72 -22.01 -0.15 14.76
C GLU A 72 -23.46 0.24 14.41
N HIS A 73 -23.68 1.20 13.50
CA HIS A 73 -25.03 1.71 13.21
C HIS A 73 -25.89 0.65 12.51
N PRO A 74 -27.08 0.33 13.03
CA PRO A 74 -27.93 -0.75 12.50
C PRO A 74 -28.46 -0.49 11.08
N ASP A 75 -28.69 0.77 10.72
CA ASP A 75 -29.24 1.16 9.40
C ASP A 75 -28.18 1.23 8.30
N ILE A 76 -26.93 0.96 8.60
CA ILE A 76 -25.86 0.84 7.60
C ILE A 76 -25.79 -0.62 7.13
N ALA A 77 -26.19 -0.87 5.89
CA ALA A 77 -26.21 -2.22 5.31
C ALA A 77 -24.83 -2.76 4.91
N LYS A 78 -23.89 -1.85 4.60
CA LYS A 78 -22.54 -2.21 4.12
C LYS A 78 -21.46 -1.26 4.64
N ILE A 79 -20.31 -1.83 4.99
CA ILE A 79 -19.07 -1.08 5.25
C ILE A 79 -18.03 -1.45 4.18
N SER A 80 -17.49 -0.44 3.48
CA SER A 80 -16.27 -0.59 2.69
C SER A 80 -15.14 0.18 3.40
N PHE A 81 -14.10 -0.55 3.84
CA PHE A 81 -13.00 -0.02 4.65
C PHE A 81 -11.66 -0.14 3.91
N THR A 82 -10.85 0.92 3.98
CA THR A 82 -9.44 0.88 3.58
C THR A 82 -8.57 1.40 4.72
N GLY A 83 -7.58 0.63 5.14
CA GLY A 83 -6.67 1.01 6.23
C GLY A 83 -5.80 -0.13 6.73
N GLY A 84 -5.23 0.01 7.93
CA GLY A 84 -4.38 -1.02 8.54
C GLY A 84 -5.16 -2.24 9.03
N VAL A 85 -4.51 -3.42 9.05
CA VAL A 85 -5.11 -4.71 9.45
C VAL A 85 -5.74 -4.67 10.84
N ALA A 86 -5.06 -4.05 11.82
CA ALA A 86 -5.60 -3.94 13.19
C ALA A 86 -6.92 -3.16 13.24
N SER A 87 -7.04 -2.09 12.47
CA SER A 87 -8.28 -1.31 12.34
C SER A 87 -9.35 -2.09 11.57
N GLY A 88 -8.97 -2.80 10.50
CA GLY A 88 -9.88 -3.67 9.75
C GLY A 88 -10.53 -4.75 10.62
N LYS A 89 -9.74 -5.40 11.47
CA LYS A 89 -10.25 -6.39 12.45
C LYS A 89 -11.29 -5.78 13.40
N LYS A 90 -11.08 -4.53 13.87
CA LYS A 90 -12.05 -3.80 14.71
C LYS A 90 -13.33 -3.47 13.94
N VAL A 91 -13.19 -2.97 12.71
CA VAL A 91 -14.33 -2.68 11.83
C VAL A 91 -15.20 -3.92 11.62
N MET A 92 -14.58 -5.05 11.34
CA MET A 92 -15.29 -6.33 11.18
C MET A 92 -16.01 -6.75 12.46
N ALA A 93 -15.31 -6.71 13.61
CA ALA A 93 -15.89 -7.08 14.90
C ALA A 93 -17.11 -6.21 15.26
N ASN A 94 -16.99 -4.89 15.12
CA ASN A 94 -18.08 -3.95 15.40
C ASN A 94 -19.27 -4.16 14.43
N SER A 95 -19.00 -4.37 13.16
CA SER A 95 -20.03 -4.66 12.14
C SER A 95 -20.79 -5.94 12.46
N ALA A 96 -20.10 -7.00 12.83
CA ALA A 96 -20.71 -8.28 13.22
C ALA A 96 -21.52 -8.18 14.52
N ALA A 97 -21.07 -7.36 15.48
CA ALA A 97 -21.75 -7.18 16.75
C ALA A 97 -23.05 -6.36 16.64
N SER A 98 -23.15 -5.47 15.64
CA SER A 98 -24.31 -4.58 15.49
C SER A 98 -25.44 -5.15 14.61
N SER A 99 -25.07 -5.64 13.43
CA SER A 99 -25.97 -6.24 12.45
C SER A 99 -25.12 -7.08 11.50
N LEU A 100 -25.71 -8.01 10.76
CA LEU A 100 -24.98 -8.84 9.77
C LEU A 100 -24.71 -8.09 8.46
N LYS A 101 -24.20 -6.86 8.57
CA LYS A 101 -23.89 -6.02 7.40
C LYS A 101 -22.69 -6.58 6.62
N GLU A 102 -22.75 -6.40 5.32
CA GLU A 102 -21.61 -6.79 4.46
C GLU A 102 -20.38 -5.91 4.73
N VAL A 103 -19.21 -6.50 4.69
CA VAL A 103 -17.93 -5.78 4.88
C VAL A 103 -16.97 -6.13 3.75
N THR A 104 -16.47 -5.10 3.04
CA THR A 104 -15.33 -5.21 2.14
C THR A 104 -14.13 -4.46 2.70
N MET A 105 -12.93 -5.01 2.52
CA MET A 105 -11.72 -4.48 3.14
C MET A 105 -10.55 -4.49 2.19
N GLU A 106 -9.89 -3.35 2.08
CA GLU A 106 -8.57 -3.19 1.49
C GLU A 106 -7.59 -2.83 2.60
N LEU A 107 -6.67 -3.75 2.89
CA LEU A 107 -5.76 -3.66 4.03
C LEU A 107 -4.30 -3.61 3.57
N GLY A 108 -3.39 -3.68 4.53
CA GLY A 108 -1.97 -3.60 4.28
C GLY A 108 -1.37 -4.81 3.57
N GLY A 109 -0.12 -4.68 3.20
CA GLY A 109 0.63 -5.72 2.51
C GLY A 109 2.12 -5.76 2.88
N LYS A 110 2.73 -6.89 2.56
CA LYS A 110 4.18 -7.10 2.60
C LYS A 110 4.61 -7.80 1.32
N SER A 111 4.35 -7.14 0.21
CA SER A 111 4.41 -7.73 -1.13
C SER A 111 5.83 -8.14 -1.52
N PRO A 112 6.02 -9.32 -2.12
CA PRO A 112 7.30 -9.73 -2.68
C PRO A 112 7.49 -9.16 -4.08
N LEU A 113 8.69 -8.65 -4.39
CA LEU A 113 9.19 -8.42 -5.72
C LEU A 113 10.30 -9.44 -6.00
N ILE A 114 10.11 -10.33 -6.96
CA ILE A 114 11.05 -11.38 -7.32
C ILE A 114 11.83 -10.98 -8.55
N ILE A 115 13.14 -10.83 -8.43
CA ILE A 115 14.06 -10.61 -9.55
C ILE A 115 14.56 -11.99 -9.98
N ALA A 116 14.19 -12.45 -11.17
CA ALA A 116 14.67 -13.74 -11.68
C ALA A 116 16.14 -13.67 -12.11
N ASP A 117 16.80 -14.81 -12.23
CA ASP A 117 18.23 -14.87 -12.53
C ASP A 117 18.59 -14.58 -14.00
N ASP A 118 17.58 -14.44 -14.85
CA ASP A 118 17.65 -13.99 -16.24
C ASP A 118 17.18 -12.54 -16.43
N ALA A 119 16.82 -11.84 -15.33
CA ALA A 119 16.31 -10.48 -15.40
C ALA A 119 17.38 -9.47 -15.84
N ASP A 120 16.94 -8.45 -16.58
CA ASP A 120 17.70 -7.22 -16.73
C ASP A 120 17.73 -6.48 -15.40
N LEU A 121 18.91 -6.34 -14.81
CA LEU A 121 19.07 -5.72 -13.50
C LEU A 121 18.85 -4.21 -13.49
N ASP A 122 19.00 -3.53 -14.62
CA ASP A 122 18.65 -2.10 -14.70
C ASP A 122 17.13 -1.91 -14.63
N LEU A 123 16.38 -2.66 -15.45
CA LEU A 123 14.92 -2.69 -15.37
C LEU A 123 14.45 -3.13 -13.97
N ALA A 124 15.06 -4.18 -13.41
CA ALA A 124 14.71 -4.69 -12.09
C ALA A 124 14.92 -3.64 -10.99
N ALA A 125 16.01 -2.87 -11.07
CA ALA A 125 16.29 -1.79 -10.13
C ALA A 125 15.28 -0.63 -10.28
N ASP A 126 14.91 -0.23 -11.50
CA ASP A 126 13.90 0.80 -11.73
C ASP A 126 12.53 0.39 -11.18
N ILE A 127 12.13 -0.86 -11.40
CA ILE A 127 10.89 -1.43 -10.83
C ILE A 127 10.95 -1.47 -9.30
N ALA A 128 12.09 -1.87 -8.71
CA ALA A 128 12.26 -1.89 -7.26
C ALA A 128 12.20 -0.50 -6.64
N MET A 129 12.75 0.52 -7.31
CA MET A 129 12.64 1.92 -6.88
C MET A 129 11.18 2.37 -6.86
N MET A 130 10.44 2.12 -7.93
CA MET A 130 9.00 2.41 -8.00
C MET A 130 8.23 1.68 -6.91
N ALA A 131 8.48 0.38 -6.74
CA ALA A 131 7.82 -0.47 -5.77
C ALA A 131 8.07 -0.10 -4.31
N ASN A 132 9.09 0.71 -4.00
CA ASN A 132 9.47 1.02 -2.62
C ASN A 132 9.44 2.51 -2.27
N PHE A 133 9.71 3.41 -3.22
CA PHE A 133 9.90 4.83 -2.91
C PHE A 133 8.85 5.75 -3.53
N TYR A 134 8.03 5.27 -4.46
CA TYR A 134 6.87 6.02 -4.94
C TYR A 134 5.97 6.40 -3.74
N SER A 135 5.46 7.64 -3.74
CA SER A 135 4.66 8.18 -2.63
C SER A 135 5.33 8.06 -1.25
N SER A 136 6.68 8.16 -1.23
CA SER A 136 7.52 8.00 -0.02
C SER A 136 7.28 6.67 0.72
N GLY A 137 7.00 5.61 -0.03
CA GLY A 137 6.76 4.27 0.51
C GLY A 137 5.41 4.07 1.18
N GLN A 138 4.49 5.05 1.08
CA GLN A 138 3.18 5.00 1.75
C GLN A 138 2.11 4.36 0.87
N VAL A 139 2.39 3.17 0.37
CA VAL A 139 1.53 2.41 -0.57
C VAL A 139 1.34 0.99 -0.07
N CYS A 140 0.08 0.57 0.05
CA CYS A 140 -0.27 -0.77 0.55
C CYS A 140 0.29 -1.92 -0.31
N THR A 141 0.43 -1.71 -1.62
CA THR A 141 0.96 -2.71 -2.56
C THR A 141 2.48 -2.73 -2.65
N ASN A 142 3.22 -1.89 -1.90
CA ASN A 142 4.68 -1.78 -2.04
C ASN A 142 5.40 -3.13 -1.95
N GLY A 143 6.29 -3.38 -2.92
CA GLY A 143 7.13 -4.57 -3.03
C GLY A 143 8.35 -4.51 -2.10
N THR A 144 8.12 -4.38 -0.80
CA THR A 144 9.17 -4.10 0.18
C THR A 144 10.07 -5.29 0.49
N ARG A 145 9.67 -6.52 0.13
CA ARG A 145 10.53 -7.71 0.16
C ARG A 145 11.08 -7.97 -1.24
N VAL A 146 12.26 -7.44 -1.51
CA VAL A 146 12.93 -7.58 -2.82
C VAL A 146 13.84 -8.82 -2.80
N PHE A 147 13.40 -9.87 -3.46
CA PHE A 147 14.14 -11.12 -3.57
C PHE A 147 15.07 -11.10 -4.79
N VAL A 148 16.37 -11.31 -4.58
CA VAL A 148 17.41 -11.25 -5.61
C VAL A 148 18.25 -12.53 -5.59
N PRO A 149 18.58 -13.12 -6.76
CA PRO A 149 19.49 -14.26 -6.79
C PRO A 149 20.81 -13.94 -6.08
N ALA A 150 21.29 -14.85 -5.23
CA ALA A 150 22.50 -14.61 -4.43
C ALA A 150 23.71 -14.16 -5.26
N LYS A 151 23.87 -14.72 -6.48
CA LYS A 151 24.96 -14.39 -7.42
C LYS A 151 24.89 -12.97 -8.00
N GLN A 152 23.72 -12.35 -8.02
CA GLN A 152 23.48 -11.03 -8.63
C GLN A 152 23.29 -9.93 -7.57
N LYS A 153 23.23 -10.29 -6.28
CA LYS A 153 22.91 -9.37 -5.19
C LYS A 153 23.82 -8.15 -5.15
N ALA A 154 25.13 -8.32 -5.24
CA ALA A 154 26.08 -7.21 -5.15
C ALA A 154 25.92 -6.20 -6.31
N GLU A 155 25.68 -6.68 -7.54
CA GLU A 155 25.41 -5.82 -8.68
C GLU A 155 24.09 -5.09 -8.54
N PHE A 156 23.04 -5.79 -8.10
CA PHE A 156 21.73 -5.18 -7.84
C PHE A 156 21.80 -4.10 -6.75
N GLU A 157 22.50 -4.36 -5.62
CA GLU A 157 22.74 -3.37 -4.56
C GLU A 157 23.40 -2.09 -5.10
N HIS A 158 24.40 -2.25 -5.96
CA HIS A 158 25.08 -1.11 -6.59
C HIS A 158 24.09 -0.28 -7.45
N LYS A 159 23.31 -0.94 -8.29
CA LYS A 159 22.31 -0.28 -9.14
C LYS A 159 21.21 0.43 -8.33
N ILE A 160 20.80 -0.11 -7.20
CA ILE A 160 19.87 0.55 -6.29
C ILE A 160 20.49 1.81 -5.68
N LEU A 161 21.73 1.76 -5.20
CA LEU A 161 22.40 2.93 -4.64
C LEU A 161 22.58 4.07 -5.65
N GLU A 162 22.91 3.77 -6.91
CA GLU A 162 22.97 4.77 -7.98
C GLU A 162 21.63 5.47 -8.21
N ARG A 163 20.51 4.76 -8.06
CA ARG A 163 19.16 5.31 -8.24
C ARG A 163 18.70 6.10 -7.03
N VAL A 164 18.96 5.59 -5.83
CA VAL A 164 18.65 6.33 -4.59
C VAL A 164 19.37 7.68 -4.56
N ALA A 165 20.61 7.75 -5.05
CA ALA A 165 21.37 8.99 -5.15
C ALA A 165 20.72 10.08 -6.04
N ARG A 166 19.76 9.69 -6.90
CA ARG A 166 18.99 10.61 -7.77
C ARG A 166 17.69 11.10 -7.13
N ILE A 167 17.33 10.58 -5.96
CA ILE A 167 16.15 11.04 -5.24
C ILE A 167 16.42 12.47 -4.69
N ARG A 168 15.46 13.34 -4.94
CA ARG A 168 15.49 14.74 -4.52
C ARG A 168 14.33 15.02 -3.57
N ALA A 169 14.66 15.15 -2.29
CA ALA A 169 13.75 15.68 -1.28
C ALA A 169 13.93 17.20 -1.19
N GLY A 170 12.84 17.94 -0.99
CA GLY A 170 12.91 19.39 -0.90
C GLY A 170 11.57 20.10 -0.99
N ASP A 171 11.56 21.30 -1.52
CA ASP A 171 10.32 22.05 -1.78
C ASP A 171 9.38 21.24 -2.68
N LEU A 172 8.17 20.98 -2.19
CA LEU A 172 7.18 20.14 -2.89
C LEU A 172 6.61 20.78 -4.17
N PHE A 173 6.86 22.08 -4.38
CA PHE A 173 6.47 22.81 -5.58
C PHE A 173 7.62 23.03 -6.56
N ALA A 174 8.82 22.58 -6.25
CA ALA A 174 9.96 22.63 -7.17
C ALA A 174 9.89 21.48 -8.18
N ASP A 175 10.18 21.79 -9.45
CA ASP A 175 10.07 20.83 -10.57
C ASP A 175 11.00 19.61 -10.46
N ASP A 176 12.11 19.74 -9.74
CA ASP A 176 13.09 18.68 -9.55
C ASP A 176 12.87 17.84 -8.27
N THR A 177 11.91 18.22 -7.42
CA THR A 177 11.55 17.43 -6.25
C THR A 177 10.74 16.20 -6.65
N ASN A 178 11.21 15.03 -6.25
CA ASN A 178 10.53 13.75 -6.55
C ASN A 178 10.30 12.88 -5.31
N PHE A 179 10.53 13.44 -4.11
CA PHE A 179 10.36 12.72 -2.86
C PHE A 179 9.79 13.65 -1.78
N GLY A 180 8.69 13.24 -1.16
CA GLY A 180 7.95 14.01 -0.18
C GLY A 180 8.09 13.50 1.26
N PRO A 181 7.53 14.24 2.25
CA PRO A 181 7.48 13.79 3.64
C PRO A 181 6.45 12.69 3.85
N LEU A 182 6.53 12.03 4.98
CA LEU A 182 5.49 11.16 5.49
C LEU A 182 4.30 11.99 6.00
N VAL A 183 3.14 11.34 6.15
CA VAL A 183 1.88 11.99 6.49
C VAL A 183 1.91 12.75 7.83
N SER A 184 2.72 12.32 8.79
CA SER A 184 2.77 12.93 10.12
C SER A 184 4.04 12.57 10.89
N PHE A 185 4.37 13.38 11.90
CA PHE A 185 5.49 13.09 12.82
C PHE A 185 5.31 11.76 13.59
N PRO A 186 4.14 11.42 14.13
CA PRO A 186 3.96 10.11 14.76
C PRO A 186 4.22 8.94 13.81
N HIS A 187 3.83 9.06 12.52
CA HIS A 187 4.10 8.04 11.52
C HIS A 187 5.59 7.96 11.19
N ARG A 188 6.27 9.11 11.03
CA ARG A 188 7.74 9.18 10.88
C ARG A 188 8.44 8.43 12.01
N ASP A 189 8.06 8.70 13.25
CA ASP A 189 8.69 8.10 14.41
C ASP A 189 8.44 6.58 14.47
N ASN A 190 7.28 6.13 13.98
CA ASN A 190 7.00 4.70 13.78
C ASN A 190 7.93 4.07 12.75
N VAL A 191 8.10 4.70 11.58
CA VAL A 191 9.01 4.22 10.53
C VAL A 191 10.45 4.15 11.04
N LEU A 192 10.90 5.18 11.78
CA LEU A 192 12.24 5.18 12.39
C LEU A 192 12.43 4.04 13.41
N ARG A 193 11.40 3.67 14.18
CA ARG A 193 11.46 2.52 15.09
C ARG A 193 11.66 1.20 14.32
N TYR A 194 11.01 1.02 13.17
CA TYR A 194 11.25 -0.14 12.31
C TYR A 194 12.67 -0.14 11.75
N ILE A 195 13.18 0.99 11.32
CA ILE A 195 14.56 1.12 10.84
C ILE A 195 15.54 0.70 11.95
N GLU A 196 15.34 1.16 13.16
CA GLU A 196 16.17 0.77 14.30
C GLU A 196 16.02 -0.73 14.65
N SER A 197 14.83 -1.33 14.47
CA SER A 197 14.70 -2.78 14.66
C SER A 197 15.51 -3.57 13.61
N GLY A 198 15.48 -3.14 12.35
CA GLY A 198 16.28 -3.77 11.30
C GLY A 198 17.78 -3.75 11.60
N LYS A 199 18.30 -2.60 12.07
CA LYS A 199 19.70 -2.48 12.50
C LYS A 199 20.03 -3.42 13.66
N ARG A 200 19.17 -3.48 14.68
CA ARG A 200 19.36 -4.34 15.87
C ARG A 200 19.27 -5.83 15.54
N GLU A 201 18.44 -6.19 14.57
CA GLU A 201 18.25 -7.57 14.13
C GLU A 201 19.34 -8.04 13.16
N GLY A 202 20.29 -7.17 12.80
CA GLY A 202 21.48 -7.50 12.03
C GLY A 202 21.33 -7.31 10.51
N ALA A 203 20.28 -6.66 10.04
CA ALA A 203 20.21 -6.25 8.64
C ALA A 203 21.29 -5.19 8.34
N ARG A 204 21.98 -5.34 7.23
CA ARG A 204 23.00 -4.39 6.80
C ARG A 204 22.36 -3.18 6.13
N LEU A 205 22.50 -2.00 6.71
CA LEU A 205 22.04 -0.76 6.13
C LEU A 205 22.96 -0.36 4.96
N LEU A 206 22.38 -0.19 3.77
CA LEU A 206 23.10 0.29 2.59
C LEU A 206 23.08 1.82 2.47
N CYS A 207 21.93 2.44 2.74
CA CYS A 207 21.76 3.89 2.72
C CYS A 207 20.54 4.33 3.55
N GLY A 208 20.45 5.63 3.83
CA GLY A 208 19.35 6.20 4.60
C GLY A 208 19.42 5.83 6.09
N GLY A 209 18.29 5.49 6.66
CA GLY A 209 18.21 5.01 8.04
C GLY A 209 18.04 6.09 9.10
N GLU A 210 17.63 7.30 8.68
CA GLU A 210 17.49 8.46 9.55
C GLU A 210 16.41 9.45 9.08
N ALA A 211 15.99 10.35 9.95
CA ALA A 211 15.18 11.49 9.58
C ALA A 211 16.06 12.55 8.87
N LEU A 212 15.54 13.15 7.79
CA LEU A 212 16.19 14.33 7.21
C LEU A 212 16.02 15.51 8.15
N LYS A 213 17.07 16.34 8.27
CA LYS A 213 17.14 17.49 9.17
C LYS A 213 17.77 18.69 8.47
N GLY A 214 17.57 19.87 9.06
CA GLY A 214 18.10 21.13 8.59
C GLY A 214 17.11 21.95 7.77
N ASP A 215 17.61 22.98 7.10
CA ASP A 215 16.78 23.92 6.36
C ASP A 215 15.88 23.22 5.35
N GLY A 216 14.57 23.43 5.48
CA GLY A 216 13.54 22.83 4.63
C GLY A 216 12.96 21.52 5.14
N PHE A 217 13.60 20.81 6.08
CA PHE A 217 13.14 19.49 6.55
C PHE A 217 12.55 19.48 7.97
N ASP A 218 12.93 20.44 8.83
CA ASP A 218 12.57 20.41 10.26
C ASP A 218 11.06 20.58 10.51
N ASN A 219 10.34 21.19 9.57
CA ASN A 219 8.90 21.39 9.65
C ASN A 219 8.07 20.25 9.02
N GLY A 220 8.71 19.20 8.53
CA GLY A 220 8.08 18.05 7.87
C GLY A 220 8.51 16.71 8.46
N ALA A 221 7.66 15.69 8.26
CA ALA A 221 7.89 14.34 8.75
C ALA A 221 8.80 13.55 7.78
N TRP A 222 10.01 13.98 7.56
CA TRP A 222 10.92 13.44 6.56
C TRP A 222 11.73 12.24 7.08
N VAL A 223 11.80 11.18 6.25
CA VAL A 223 12.69 10.02 6.44
C VAL A 223 13.47 9.80 5.16
N ALA A 224 14.76 9.62 5.26
CA ALA A 224 15.63 9.32 4.12
C ALA A 224 15.21 7.98 3.46
N PRO A 225 15.22 7.88 2.12
CA PRO A 225 15.07 6.60 1.44
C PRO A 225 16.06 5.58 2.01
N THR A 226 15.53 4.48 2.53
CA THR A 226 16.30 3.53 3.33
C THR A 226 16.33 2.17 2.66
N VAL A 227 17.52 1.60 2.53
CA VAL A 227 17.72 0.27 1.95
C VAL A 227 18.49 -0.61 2.92
N PHE A 228 17.87 -1.72 3.28
CA PHE A 228 18.51 -2.81 4.00
C PHE A 228 18.83 -3.98 3.07
N THR A 229 19.92 -4.66 3.32
CA THR A 229 20.33 -5.92 2.68
C THR A 229 20.75 -6.94 3.71
N ASP A 230 21.08 -8.15 3.25
CA ASP A 230 21.36 -9.29 4.12
C ASP A 230 20.20 -9.57 5.08
N CYS A 231 18.97 -9.27 4.63
CA CYS A 231 17.76 -9.50 5.41
C CYS A 231 17.42 -10.99 5.45
N SER A 232 16.92 -11.43 6.61
CA SER A 232 16.32 -12.77 6.78
C SER A 232 14.81 -12.67 6.93
N ASP A 233 14.10 -13.77 6.64
CA ASP A 233 12.64 -13.82 6.68
C ASP A 233 12.07 -13.57 8.10
N GLU A 234 12.88 -13.76 9.14
CA GLU A 234 12.46 -13.59 10.55
C GLU A 234 12.52 -12.15 11.04
N MET A 235 13.22 -11.27 10.32
CA MET A 235 13.37 -9.87 10.73
C MET A 235 12.04 -9.12 10.72
N THR A 236 11.83 -8.28 11.71
CA THR A 236 10.62 -7.44 11.86
C THR A 236 10.38 -6.59 10.62
N ILE A 237 11.43 -6.00 10.03
CA ILE A 237 11.34 -5.18 8.81
C ILE A 237 10.93 -5.99 7.56
N VAL A 238 11.05 -7.31 7.59
CA VAL A 238 10.64 -8.22 6.51
C VAL A 238 9.21 -8.74 6.73
N ARG A 239 8.81 -8.93 7.98
CA ARG A 239 7.52 -9.53 8.35
C ARG A 239 6.39 -8.52 8.46
N GLU A 240 6.68 -7.31 8.97
CA GLU A 240 5.67 -6.32 9.31
C GLU A 240 5.62 -5.18 8.28
N GLU A 241 4.44 -4.61 8.08
CA GLU A 241 4.21 -3.48 7.19
C GLU A 241 4.73 -2.19 7.83
N ILE A 242 5.76 -1.59 7.25
CA ILE A 242 6.38 -0.34 7.74
C ILE A 242 5.60 0.89 7.27
N PHE A 243 5.07 0.83 6.04
CA PHE A 243 4.35 1.91 5.36
C PHE A 243 5.18 3.20 5.20
N GLY A 244 6.44 3.03 4.84
CA GLY A 244 7.42 4.10 4.66
C GLY A 244 8.51 3.71 3.67
N PRO A 245 9.47 4.59 3.39
CA PRO A 245 10.47 4.41 2.34
C PRO A 245 11.60 3.46 2.77
N VAL A 246 11.25 2.19 3.02
CA VAL A 246 12.19 1.17 3.51
C VAL A 246 12.13 -0.08 2.64
N MET A 247 13.19 -0.34 1.90
CA MET A 247 13.38 -1.54 1.08
C MET A 247 14.17 -2.59 1.86
N SER A 248 13.74 -3.86 1.79
CA SER A 248 14.45 -5.01 2.35
C SER A 248 14.88 -5.95 1.23
N ILE A 249 16.18 -6.11 1.03
CA ILE A 249 16.77 -7.01 0.02
C ILE A 249 17.10 -8.35 0.66
N LEU A 250 16.54 -9.43 0.09
CA LEU A 250 16.73 -10.80 0.51
C LEU A 250 17.37 -11.59 -0.65
N SER A 251 18.38 -12.40 -0.35
CA SER A 251 18.92 -13.31 -1.36
C SER A 251 18.18 -14.64 -1.36
N TYR A 252 18.16 -15.30 -2.52
CA TYR A 252 17.62 -16.65 -2.68
C TYR A 252 18.51 -17.48 -3.61
N ALA A 253 18.40 -18.83 -3.53
CA ALA A 253 19.20 -19.76 -4.30
C ALA A 253 18.48 -20.27 -5.57
N ASP A 254 17.19 -20.60 -5.46
CA ASP A 254 16.43 -21.17 -6.58
C ASP A 254 14.96 -20.72 -6.59
N GLU A 255 14.27 -21.00 -7.70
CA GLU A 255 12.90 -20.56 -7.95
C GLU A 255 11.88 -21.16 -6.94
N ALA A 256 12.07 -22.40 -6.55
CA ALA A 256 11.16 -23.07 -5.60
C ALA A 256 11.30 -22.46 -4.19
N GLU A 257 12.52 -22.13 -3.79
CA GLU A 257 12.79 -21.43 -2.53
C GLU A 257 12.12 -20.07 -2.50
N VAL A 258 12.32 -19.24 -3.54
CA VAL A 258 11.80 -17.87 -3.54
C VAL A 258 10.28 -17.84 -3.57
N ILE A 259 9.61 -18.72 -4.30
CA ILE A 259 8.14 -18.81 -4.32
C ILE A 259 7.60 -19.19 -2.93
N ARG A 260 8.19 -20.18 -2.28
CA ARG A 260 7.82 -20.58 -0.92
C ARG A 260 7.98 -19.42 0.07
N ARG A 261 9.12 -18.73 0.04
CA ARG A 261 9.40 -17.58 0.93
C ARG A 261 8.54 -16.36 0.62
N ALA A 262 8.25 -16.12 -0.66
CA ALA A 262 7.32 -15.06 -1.08
C ALA A 262 5.93 -15.25 -0.46
N ASN A 263 5.45 -16.50 -0.42
CA ASN A 263 4.15 -16.85 0.15
C ASN A 263 4.13 -16.97 1.69
N ALA A 264 5.30 -17.08 2.33
CA ALA A 264 5.43 -17.24 3.78
C ALA A 264 5.20 -15.90 4.52
N THR A 265 4.00 -15.37 4.41
CA THR A 265 3.55 -14.12 5.04
C THR A 265 2.06 -14.21 5.36
N GLU A 266 1.61 -13.46 6.35
CA GLU A 266 0.18 -13.29 6.65
C GLU A 266 -0.56 -12.41 5.62
N TYR A 267 0.18 -11.70 4.78
CA TYR A 267 -0.34 -10.81 3.76
C TYR A 267 -0.49 -11.50 2.41
N GLY A 268 -1.26 -10.89 1.52
CA GLY A 268 -1.48 -11.37 0.16
C GLY A 268 -2.08 -10.29 -0.74
N LEU A 269 -1.59 -9.02 -0.62
CA LEU A 269 -2.13 -7.93 -1.42
C LEU A 269 -1.58 -7.95 -2.85
N ALA A 270 -0.27 -7.81 -2.99
CA ALA A 270 0.36 -7.77 -4.30
C ALA A 270 1.65 -8.59 -4.35
N ALA A 271 2.11 -8.87 -5.56
CA ALA A 271 3.37 -9.52 -5.86
C ALA A 271 3.85 -9.10 -7.25
N GLY A 272 5.15 -9.30 -7.54
CA GLY A 272 5.66 -9.07 -8.89
C GLY A 272 6.88 -9.91 -9.20
N VAL A 273 7.12 -10.10 -10.49
CA VAL A 273 8.30 -10.81 -11.01
C VAL A 273 8.91 -10.03 -12.15
N VAL A 274 10.24 -10.01 -12.19
CA VAL A 274 11.03 -9.44 -13.29
C VAL A 274 11.80 -10.55 -13.99
N THR A 275 11.45 -10.83 -15.25
CA THR A 275 12.09 -11.80 -16.14
C THR A 275 11.71 -11.55 -17.58
N PRO A 276 12.60 -11.67 -18.56
CA PRO A 276 12.24 -11.59 -19.97
C PRO A 276 11.48 -12.83 -20.48
N ASN A 277 11.46 -13.93 -19.71
CA ASN A 277 10.82 -15.17 -20.08
C ASN A 277 9.34 -15.18 -19.67
N LEU A 278 8.43 -14.92 -20.62
CA LEU A 278 6.99 -14.85 -20.37
C LEU A 278 6.41 -16.14 -19.75
N ASN A 279 6.84 -17.30 -20.22
CA ASN A 279 6.36 -18.58 -19.65
C ASN A 279 6.78 -18.73 -18.19
N ARG A 280 8.00 -18.31 -17.87
CA ARG A 280 8.52 -18.29 -16.50
C ARG A 280 7.74 -17.30 -15.63
N ALA A 281 7.52 -16.11 -16.14
CA ALA A 281 6.75 -15.08 -15.44
C ALA A 281 5.37 -15.59 -15.04
N HIS A 282 4.61 -16.12 -15.99
CA HIS A 282 3.29 -16.70 -15.71
C HIS A 282 3.35 -17.88 -14.75
N ARG A 283 4.32 -18.79 -14.90
CA ARG A 283 4.49 -19.91 -13.96
C ARG A 283 4.73 -19.44 -12.52
N ILE A 284 5.52 -18.39 -12.33
CA ILE A 284 5.80 -17.83 -11.00
C ILE A 284 4.56 -17.14 -10.44
N ILE A 285 3.95 -16.19 -11.16
CA ILE A 285 2.83 -15.43 -10.61
C ILE A 285 1.61 -16.29 -10.27
N HIS A 286 1.36 -17.38 -11.01
CA HIS A 286 0.27 -18.33 -10.72
C HIS A 286 0.50 -19.14 -9.43
N GLN A 287 1.70 -19.13 -8.88
CA GLN A 287 2.01 -19.78 -7.60
C GLN A 287 2.09 -18.78 -6.44
N LEU A 288 1.98 -17.47 -6.70
CA LEU A 288 2.01 -16.45 -5.65
C LEU A 288 0.61 -16.23 -5.07
N GLU A 289 0.53 -16.19 -3.75
CA GLU A 289 -0.69 -15.99 -2.98
C GLU A 289 -0.98 -14.49 -2.80
N ALA A 290 -1.20 -13.80 -3.91
CA ALA A 290 -1.46 -12.37 -3.96
C ALA A 290 -2.63 -12.04 -4.88
N GLY A 291 -3.42 -11.02 -4.52
CA GLY A 291 -4.58 -10.62 -5.29
C GLY A 291 -4.22 -9.82 -6.55
N ILE A 292 -3.06 -9.17 -6.58
CA ILE A 292 -2.52 -8.41 -7.70
C ILE A 292 -1.13 -8.94 -8.03
N CYS A 293 -0.88 -9.28 -9.29
CA CYS A 293 0.46 -9.72 -9.72
C CYS A 293 0.92 -8.95 -10.95
N TRP A 294 2.12 -8.40 -10.90
CA TRP A 294 2.75 -7.70 -12.02
C TRP A 294 3.91 -8.50 -12.63
N ILE A 295 4.08 -8.33 -13.93
CA ILE A 295 5.21 -8.87 -14.69
C ILE A 295 5.95 -7.68 -15.31
N ASN A 296 7.23 -7.52 -14.99
CA ASN A 296 8.11 -6.47 -15.52
C ASN A 296 7.57 -5.03 -15.35
N SER A 297 6.72 -4.82 -14.37
CA SER A 297 6.19 -3.51 -14.00
C SER A 297 5.80 -3.49 -12.51
N TRP A 298 5.39 -2.32 -12.00
CA TRP A 298 4.85 -2.17 -10.65
C TRP A 298 3.89 -0.99 -10.56
N GLY A 299 2.73 -1.21 -9.96
CA GLY A 299 1.82 -0.15 -9.55
C GLY A 299 0.72 0.20 -10.55
N GLU A 300 0.73 -0.33 -11.77
CA GLU A 300 -0.36 -0.12 -12.71
C GLU A 300 -1.65 -0.73 -12.17
N SER A 301 -2.69 0.09 -12.09
CA SER A 301 -4.00 -0.30 -11.60
C SER A 301 -5.09 0.46 -12.36
N PRO A 302 -5.38 0.08 -13.61
CA PRO A 302 -6.46 0.70 -14.38
C PRO A 302 -7.81 0.43 -13.70
N ALA A 303 -8.76 1.36 -13.86
CA ALA A 303 -10.05 1.31 -13.18
C ALA A 303 -10.87 0.05 -13.50
N GLU A 304 -10.63 -0.57 -14.64
CA GLU A 304 -11.27 -1.81 -15.09
C GLU A 304 -10.73 -3.06 -14.38
N MET A 305 -9.54 -2.97 -13.80
CA MET A 305 -8.89 -4.10 -13.13
C MET A 305 -9.35 -4.21 -11.68
N PRO A 306 -9.95 -5.33 -11.26
CA PRO A 306 -10.26 -5.55 -9.86
C PRO A 306 -8.99 -5.57 -9.01
N VAL A 307 -9.01 -4.84 -7.90
CA VAL A 307 -7.94 -4.81 -6.90
C VAL A 307 -8.43 -5.38 -5.57
N GLY A 308 -7.53 -6.00 -4.82
CA GLY A 308 -7.84 -6.52 -3.50
C GLY A 308 -6.95 -7.69 -3.09
N GLY A 309 -6.79 -7.85 -1.78
CA GLY A 309 -5.87 -8.80 -1.19
C GLY A 309 -6.47 -10.16 -0.84
N TYR A 310 -5.58 -11.13 -0.70
CA TYR A 310 -5.83 -12.41 -0.01
C TYR A 310 -5.37 -12.33 1.45
N LYS A 311 -5.64 -13.38 2.22
CA LYS A 311 -5.18 -13.51 3.62
C LYS A 311 -5.59 -12.27 4.45
N HIS A 312 -4.66 -11.71 5.25
CA HIS A 312 -4.92 -10.51 6.04
C HIS A 312 -4.91 -9.18 5.23
N SER A 313 -4.70 -9.24 3.92
CA SER A 313 -4.68 -8.03 3.08
C SER A 313 -6.05 -7.56 2.60
N GLY A 314 -7.10 -8.33 2.77
CA GLY A 314 -8.43 -7.84 2.43
C GLY A 314 -9.52 -8.89 2.28
N ILE A 315 -10.74 -8.38 2.07
CA ILE A 315 -11.95 -9.16 1.78
C ILE A 315 -12.73 -8.40 0.71
N GLY A 316 -13.13 -9.10 -0.36
CA GLY A 316 -13.79 -8.47 -1.50
C GLY A 316 -12.79 -7.86 -2.49
N ARG A 317 -13.31 -7.03 -3.39
CA ARG A 317 -12.53 -6.33 -4.42
C ARG A 317 -13.07 -4.92 -4.61
N GLU A 318 -12.18 -4.00 -4.91
CA GLU A 318 -12.48 -2.66 -5.43
C GLU A 318 -12.16 -2.63 -6.92
N ASN A 319 -12.63 -1.61 -7.64
CA ASN A 319 -12.50 -1.45 -9.08
C ASN A 319 -13.14 -2.56 -9.94
N GLY A 320 -13.23 -2.31 -11.24
CA GLY A 320 -13.83 -3.20 -12.21
C GLY A 320 -15.33 -3.43 -12.00
N VAL A 321 -15.96 -4.09 -12.93
CA VAL A 321 -17.40 -4.40 -12.87
C VAL A 321 -17.74 -5.31 -11.69
N MET A 322 -16.79 -6.13 -11.25
CA MET A 322 -17.01 -7.07 -10.13
C MET A 322 -17.37 -6.36 -8.82
N THR A 323 -16.89 -5.14 -8.60
CA THR A 323 -17.19 -4.41 -7.36
C THR A 323 -18.68 -4.07 -7.22
N LEU A 324 -19.42 -3.93 -8.34
CA LEU A 324 -20.86 -3.67 -8.29
C LEU A 324 -21.64 -4.78 -7.58
N GLN A 325 -21.18 -6.02 -7.66
CA GLN A 325 -21.81 -7.15 -6.97
C GLN A 325 -21.86 -6.97 -5.45
N SER A 326 -20.86 -6.28 -4.90
CA SER A 326 -20.80 -5.96 -3.47
C SER A 326 -21.71 -4.81 -3.05
N TYR A 327 -22.36 -4.12 -3.98
CA TYR A 327 -23.26 -2.99 -3.73
C TYR A 327 -24.69 -3.25 -4.19
N THR A 328 -25.01 -4.51 -4.54
CA THR A 328 -26.34 -4.95 -4.95
C THR A 328 -26.75 -6.19 -4.14
N GLN A 329 -28.07 -6.40 -3.98
CA GLN A 329 -28.67 -7.58 -3.37
C GLN A 329 -29.61 -8.24 -4.34
#